data_197866d09f6a0bd88a013bb16578ed05
#
_entry.id   197866d09f6a0bd88a013bb16578ed05
#
_cell.length_a   1.000
_cell.length_b   1.000
_cell.length_c   1.000
_cell.angle_alpha   90.00
_cell.angle_beta   90.00
_cell.angle_gamma   90.00
#
_symmetry.space_group_name_H-M   'P 1'
#
loop_
_entity.id
_entity.type
_entity.pdbx_description
1 polymer ?
#
loop_
_entity_poly.entity_id
_entity_poly.type
_entity_poly.pdbx_seq_one_letter_code
_entity_poly.pdbx_strand_id
1 'polypeptide(L)'
;VIPGFGTLQPSEIAKFAVVLVFSHIIALNHDRMKDFSVGVLPFALVLGVVAALMLLEPHLSGTVLILGIGAVLMFVGGTGLRWFLLAGVGGVGAIGAAVAVMPDLVPYAADRLRSWLDPFADPLGDGHQTIQSLYAIGSGGATGLGLGESRQKHLFVPEPQNDFIFSIVCEELGFVGACAVVGLFVLLLCRGITIAAHAPDRFGALL
;
A
#
# COMPACT_ATOMS: atom_id res chain seq x y z
N VAL A 1 12.71 -15.72 10.47
CA VAL A 1 12.90 -16.74 9.42
C VAL A 1 12.53 -18.09 10.03
N ILE A 2 11.49 -18.74 9.51
CA ILE A 2 11.16 -20.11 9.93
C ILE A 2 11.92 -21.05 8.98
N PRO A 3 12.82 -21.90 9.47
CA PRO A 3 13.57 -22.82 8.61
C PRO A 3 12.60 -23.70 7.79
N GLY A 4 12.66 -23.61 6.46
CA GLY A 4 11.82 -24.38 5.54
C GLY A 4 10.52 -23.71 5.06
N PHE A 5 10.09 -22.56 5.64
CA PHE A 5 8.85 -21.86 5.25
C PHE A 5 9.05 -20.41 4.77
N GLY A 6 10.30 -19.96 4.62
CA GLY A 6 10.58 -18.58 4.21
C GLY A 6 10.42 -17.54 5.34
N THR A 7 10.36 -16.28 4.99
CA THR A 7 10.12 -15.16 5.91
C THR A 7 8.62 -14.91 6.02
N LEU A 8 8.00 -15.27 7.14
CA LEU A 8 6.65 -14.86 7.45
C LEU A 8 6.70 -13.45 8.04
N GLN A 9 6.11 -12.49 7.36
CA GLN A 9 6.07 -11.11 7.82
C GLN A 9 4.75 -10.86 8.59
N PRO A 10 4.80 -10.50 9.89
CA PRO A 10 3.60 -10.29 10.69
C PRO A 10 2.64 -9.25 10.12
N SER A 11 3.15 -8.23 9.43
CA SER A 11 2.36 -7.18 8.78
C SER A 11 1.45 -7.72 7.68
N GLU A 12 1.85 -8.79 6.97
CA GLU A 12 0.99 -9.42 5.96
C GLU A 12 -0.24 -10.06 6.59
N ILE A 13 -0.03 -10.78 7.72
CA ILE A 13 -1.13 -11.37 8.49
C ILE A 13 -2.03 -10.28 9.07
N ALA A 14 -1.45 -9.18 9.56
CA ALA A 14 -2.20 -8.05 10.12
C ALA A 14 -3.15 -7.42 9.10
N LYS A 15 -2.76 -7.30 7.82
CA LYS A 15 -3.63 -6.81 6.74
C LYS A 15 -4.88 -7.67 6.59
N PHE A 16 -4.71 -8.99 6.50
CA PHE A 16 -5.85 -9.92 6.44
C PHE A 16 -6.72 -9.87 7.69
N ALA A 17 -6.11 -9.82 8.88
CA ALA A 17 -6.84 -9.74 10.14
C ALA A 17 -7.69 -8.47 10.22
N VAL A 18 -7.14 -7.32 9.80
CA VAL A 18 -7.87 -6.05 9.76
C VAL A 18 -9.08 -6.15 8.82
N VAL A 19 -8.91 -6.70 7.60
CA VAL A 19 -10.01 -6.87 6.66
C VAL A 19 -11.11 -7.74 7.26
N LEU A 20 -10.77 -8.91 7.82
CA LEU A 20 -11.74 -9.83 8.41
C LEU A 20 -12.49 -9.22 9.61
N VAL A 21 -11.75 -8.64 10.55
CA VAL A 21 -12.32 -8.05 11.76
C VAL A 21 -13.21 -6.86 11.43
N PHE A 22 -12.76 -5.96 10.55
CA PHE A 22 -13.53 -4.79 10.17
C PHE A 22 -14.78 -5.16 9.41
N SER A 23 -14.70 -6.06 8.42
CA SER A 23 -15.86 -6.55 7.69
C SER A 23 -16.89 -7.18 8.63
N HIS A 24 -16.43 -7.94 9.64
CA HIS A 24 -17.32 -8.53 10.64
C HIS A 24 -18.01 -7.48 11.52
N ILE A 25 -17.24 -6.52 12.07
CA ILE A 25 -17.81 -5.44 12.91
C ILE A 25 -18.81 -4.60 12.13
N ILE A 26 -18.49 -4.25 10.87
CA ILE A 26 -19.37 -3.46 10.00
C ILE A 26 -20.65 -4.24 9.68
N ALA A 27 -20.54 -5.53 9.35
CA ALA A 27 -21.70 -6.37 9.04
C ALA A 27 -22.67 -6.46 10.22
N LEU A 28 -22.17 -6.58 11.46
CA LEU A 28 -22.98 -6.64 12.68
C LEU A 28 -23.62 -5.31 13.06
N ASN A 29 -22.96 -4.19 12.77
CA ASN A 29 -23.34 -2.88 13.30
C ASN A 29 -23.69 -1.86 12.23
N HIS A 30 -24.06 -2.29 11.03
CA HIS A 30 -24.24 -1.44 9.86
C HIS A 30 -25.12 -0.20 10.14
N ASP A 31 -26.23 -0.37 10.82
CA ASP A 31 -27.20 0.71 11.08
C ASP A 31 -26.65 1.79 12.04
N ARG A 32 -25.61 1.45 12.81
CA ARG A 32 -24.98 2.32 13.80
C ARG A 32 -23.58 2.80 13.43
N MET A 33 -23.15 2.56 12.19
CA MET A 33 -21.82 2.96 11.73
C MET A 33 -21.57 4.48 11.73
N LYS A 34 -22.63 5.29 11.79
CA LYS A 34 -22.54 6.76 11.92
C LYS A 34 -22.20 7.25 13.33
N ASP A 35 -22.40 6.40 14.34
CA ASP A 35 -22.12 6.71 15.74
C ASP A 35 -20.61 6.58 16.01
N PHE A 36 -20.05 7.49 16.79
CA PHE A 36 -18.62 7.46 17.13
C PHE A 36 -18.22 6.18 17.86
N SER A 37 -18.99 5.76 18.84
CA SER A 37 -18.67 4.61 19.70
C SER A 37 -18.66 3.27 18.97
N VAL A 38 -19.37 3.16 17.86
CA VAL A 38 -19.53 1.91 17.10
C VAL A 38 -18.80 1.99 15.75
N GLY A 39 -18.93 3.11 15.04
CA GLY A 39 -18.40 3.27 13.69
C GLY A 39 -16.98 3.85 13.63
N VAL A 40 -16.41 4.34 14.75
CA VAL A 40 -15.07 4.93 14.76
C VAL A 40 -14.18 4.31 15.83
N LEU A 41 -14.62 4.30 17.08
CA LEU A 41 -13.79 3.93 18.22
C LEU A 41 -13.13 2.54 18.10
N PRO A 42 -13.84 1.44 17.80
CA PRO A 42 -13.23 0.11 17.70
C PRO A 42 -12.24 0.01 16.55
N PHE A 43 -12.52 0.65 15.43
CA PHE A 43 -11.62 0.69 14.26
C PHE A 43 -10.37 1.51 14.54
N ALA A 44 -10.53 2.69 15.12
CA ALA A 44 -9.41 3.56 15.49
C ALA A 44 -8.51 2.90 16.53
N LEU A 45 -9.06 2.14 17.48
CA LEU A 45 -8.30 1.38 18.48
C LEU A 45 -7.44 0.30 17.81
N VAL A 46 -8.03 -0.52 16.95
CA VAL A 46 -7.30 -1.58 16.22
C VAL A 46 -6.24 -0.98 15.30
N LEU A 47 -6.61 0.02 14.50
CA LEU A 47 -5.66 0.68 13.60
C LEU A 47 -4.55 1.38 14.37
N GLY A 48 -4.87 2.02 15.50
CA GLY A 48 -3.90 2.70 16.35
C GLY A 48 -2.87 1.74 16.94
N VAL A 49 -3.32 0.59 17.46
CA VAL A 49 -2.41 -0.44 17.99
C VAL A 49 -1.53 -1.02 16.88
N VAL A 50 -2.12 -1.39 15.74
CA VAL A 50 -1.34 -1.96 14.62
C VAL A 50 -0.36 -0.93 14.07
N ALA A 51 -0.77 0.32 13.89
CA ALA A 51 0.10 1.39 13.42
C ALA A 51 1.25 1.66 14.40
N ALA A 52 0.97 1.71 15.70
CA ALA A 52 2.00 1.90 16.72
C ALA A 52 3.05 0.78 16.69
N LEU A 53 2.61 -0.49 16.60
CA LEU A 53 3.52 -1.62 16.50
C LEU A 53 4.37 -1.58 15.21
N MET A 54 3.77 -1.20 14.08
CA MET A 54 4.50 -1.11 12.80
C MET A 54 5.46 0.08 12.73
N LEU A 55 5.16 1.17 13.42
CA LEU A 55 6.09 2.32 13.53
C LEU A 55 7.32 2.00 14.38
N LEU A 56 7.21 1.06 15.33
CA LEU A 56 8.36 0.55 16.09
C LEU A 56 9.33 -0.26 15.20
N GLU A 57 8.86 -0.81 14.09
CA GLU A 57 9.66 -1.57 13.10
C GLU A 57 10.02 -0.74 11.85
N PRO A 58 10.23 0.53 11.85
CA PRO A 58 10.25 1.58 10.82
C PRO A 58 9.63 1.19 9.45
N HIS A 59 8.46 0.56 9.47
CA HIS A 59 7.72 0.11 8.27
C HIS A 59 6.63 1.11 7.87
N LEU A 60 7.02 2.31 7.41
CA LEU A 60 6.08 3.39 7.03
C LEU A 60 5.10 2.98 5.91
N SER A 61 5.59 2.32 4.86
CA SER A 61 4.75 1.93 3.71
C SER A 61 3.64 0.94 4.12
N GLY A 62 3.98 -0.06 4.93
CA GLY A 62 3.01 -1.01 5.45
C GLY A 62 1.98 -0.36 6.38
N THR A 63 2.40 0.58 7.21
CA THR A 63 1.51 1.35 8.09
C THR A 63 0.49 2.14 7.28
N VAL A 64 0.93 2.91 6.28
CA VAL A 64 0.05 3.69 5.39
C VAL A 64 -0.95 2.77 4.66
N LEU A 65 -0.49 1.61 4.19
CA LEU A 65 -1.35 0.65 3.50
C LEU A 65 -2.44 0.11 4.42
N ILE A 66 -2.11 -0.32 5.65
CA ILE A 66 -3.10 -0.84 6.61
C ILE A 66 -4.10 0.24 7.02
N LEU A 67 -3.63 1.46 7.29
CA LEU A 67 -4.51 2.59 7.58
C LEU A 67 -5.44 2.90 6.40
N GLY A 68 -4.92 2.84 5.17
CA GLY A 68 -5.69 3.01 3.95
C GLY A 68 -6.78 1.94 3.78
N ILE A 69 -6.43 0.66 3.96
CA ILE A 69 -7.39 -0.46 3.92
C ILE A 69 -8.49 -0.27 4.96
N GLY A 70 -8.11 0.04 6.20
CA GLY A 70 -9.07 0.28 7.29
C GLY A 70 -9.99 1.46 6.99
N ALA A 71 -9.45 2.57 6.50
CA ALA A 71 -10.23 3.76 6.12
C ALA A 71 -11.23 3.46 4.99
N VAL A 72 -10.80 2.73 3.94
CA VAL A 72 -11.68 2.33 2.84
C VAL A 72 -12.82 1.43 3.34
N LEU A 73 -12.52 0.44 4.17
CA LEU A 73 -13.55 -0.43 4.76
C LEU A 73 -14.55 0.35 5.61
N MET A 74 -14.08 1.25 6.47
CA MET A 74 -14.95 2.13 7.26
C MET A 74 -15.82 3.02 6.35
N PHE A 75 -15.25 3.57 5.29
CA PHE A 75 -15.97 4.42 4.34
C PHE A 75 -17.09 3.65 3.62
N VAL A 76 -16.73 2.48 3.05
CA VAL A 76 -17.69 1.59 2.39
C VAL A 76 -18.71 1.05 3.39
N GLY A 77 -18.30 0.81 4.64
CA GLY A 77 -19.15 0.37 5.72
C GLY A 77 -20.18 1.41 6.21
N GLY A 78 -20.09 2.66 5.73
CA GLY A 78 -21.04 3.73 6.03
C GLY A 78 -20.69 4.60 7.23
N THR A 79 -19.44 4.60 7.67
CA THR A 79 -18.94 5.55 8.67
C THR A 79 -19.13 6.99 8.18
N GLY A 80 -19.64 7.87 9.03
CA GLY A 80 -19.94 9.25 8.65
C GLY A 80 -18.71 10.03 8.19
N LEU A 81 -18.80 10.72 7.03
CA LEU A 81 -17.71 11.49 6.44
C LEU A 81 -17.07 12.52 7.39
N ARG A 82 -17.86 13.06 8.31
CA ARG A 82 -17.38 13.99 9.36
C ARG A 82 -16.21 13.43 10.17
N TRP A 83 -16.19 12.13 10.42
CA TRP A 83 -15.15 11.48 11.19
C TRP A 83 -13.85 11.37 10.40
N PHE A 84 -13.94 11.15 9.08
CA PHE A 84 -12.77 11.19 8.20
C PHE A 84 -12.17 12.59 8.10
N LEU A 85 -13.01 13.62 8.03
CA LEU A 85 -12.56 15.00 8.04
C LEU A 85 -11.87 15.35 9.37
N LEU A 86 -12.46 14.95 10.51
CA LEU A 86 -11.84 15.15 11.82
C LEU A 86 -10.53 14.36 11.96
N ALA A 87 -10.50 13.11 11.47
CA ALA A 87 -9.28 12.32 11.47
C ALA A 87 -8.19 12.93 10.57
N GLY A 88 -8.57 13.49 9.42
CA GLY A 88 -7.67 14.22 8.53
C GLY A 88 -7.07 15.47 9.20
N VAL A 89 -7.92 16.29 9.80
CA VAL A 89 -7.45 17.49 10.55
C VAL A 89 -6.59 17.09 11.73
N GLY A 90 -7.00 16.06 12.50
CA GLY A 90 -6.21 15.52 13.61
C GLY A 90 -4.89 14.94 13.16
N GLY A 91 -4.87 14.25 12.02
CA GLY A 91 -3.65 13.70 11.41
C GLY A 91 -2.66 14.79 10.98
N VAL A 92 -3.14 15.84 10.34
CA VAL A 92 -2.30 17.01 9.99
C VAL A 92 -1.75 17.68 11.27
N GLY A 93 -2.57 17.83 12.30
CA GLY A 93 -2.14 18.34 13.59
C GLY A 93 -1.08 17.46 14.27
N ALA A 94 -1.26 16.13 14.21
CA ALA A 94 -0.31 15.16 14.76
C ALA A 94 1.02 15.18 13.99
N ILE A 95 0.99 15.29 12.66
CA ILE A 95 2.20 15.44 11.84
C ILE A 95 2.90 16.76 12.19
N GLY A 96 2.17 17.87 12.31
CA GLY A 96 2.72 19.15 12.73
C GLY A 96 3.39 19.09 14.11
N ALA A 97 2.75 18.42 15.07
CA ALA A 97 3.32 18.20 16.39
C ALA A 97 4.56 17.30 16.35
N ALA A 98 4.53 16.21 15.55
CA ALA A 98 5.67 15.31 15.38
C ALA A 98 6.88 16.04 14.77
N VAL A 99 6.65 16.90 13.77
CA VAL A 99 7.68 17.76 13.18
C VAL A 99 8.27 18.71 14.21
N ALA A 100 7.43 19.32 15.07
CA ALA A 100 7.90 20.22 16.11
C ALA A 100 8.76 19.53 17.18
N VAL A 101 8.44 18.27 17.51
CA VAL A 101 9.16 17.49 18.54
C VAL A 101 10.36 16.75 17.96
N MET A 102 10.29 16.32 16.71
CA MET A 102 11.31 15.54 15.99
C MET A 102 11.68 16.25 14.68
N PRO A 103 12.47 17.33 14.73
CA PRO A 103 12.80 18.11 13.53
C PRO A 103 13.56 17.31 12.46
N ASP A 104 14.22 16.21 12.83
CA ASP A 104 14.94 15.32 11.90
C ASP A 104 14.03 14.49 10.99
N LEU A 105 12.71 14.40 11.29
CA LEU A 105 11.75 13.74 10.43
C LEU A 105 11.49 14.49 9.12
N VAL A 106 11.64 15.81 9.13
CA VAL A 106 11.36 16.66 7.95
C VAL A 106 12.40 16.45 6.85
N PRO A 107 13.71 16.52 7.13
CA PRO A 107 14.73 16.22 6.13
C PRO A 107 14.54 14.85 5.49
N TYR A 108 14.33 13.80 6.29
CA TYR A 108 14.12 12.44 5.79
C TYR A 108 12.91 12.33 4.84
N ALA A 109 11.77 12.90 5.20
CA ALA A 109 10.58 12.91 4.35
C ALA A 109 10.79 13.77 3.08
N ALA A 110 11.47 14.90 3.22
CA ALA A 110 11.80 15.78 2.11
C ALA A 110 12.77 15.13 1.12
N ASP A 111 13.79 14.41 1.61
CA ASP A 111 14.75 13.71 0.75
C ASP A 111 14.08 12.57 -0.01
N ARG A 112 13.18 11.81 0.63
CA ARG A 112 12.35 10.80 -0.05
C ARG A 112 11.46 11.40 -1.14
N LEU A 113 10.83 12.56 -0.85
CA LEU A 113 9.99 13.24 -1.83
C LEU A 113 10.81 13.82 -2.98
N ARG A 114 11.99 14.38 -2.71
CA ARG A 114 12.92 14.88 -3.74
C ARG A 114 13.42 13.76 -4.63
N SER A 115 13.87 12.65 -4.05
CA SER A 115 14.32 11.47 -4.79
C SER A 115 13.21 10.88 -5.67
N TRP A 116 11.94 11.00 -5.26
CA TRP A 116 10.81 10.57 -6.07
C TRP A 116 10.48 11.55 -7.20
N LEU A 117 10.55 12.87 -6.96
CA LEU A 117 10.25 13.90 -7.95
C LEU A 117 11.38 14.11 -8.96
N ASP A 118 12.63 14.05 -8.48
CA ASP A 118 13.84 14.21 -9.29
C ASP A 118 14.90 13.19 -8.89
N PRO A 119 14.77 11.94 -9.34
CA PRO A 119 15.72 10.88 -9.01
C PRO A 119 17.12 11.15 -9.59
N PHE A 120 17.22 12.00 -10.63
CA PHE A 120 18.50 12.34 -11.26
C PHE A 120 19.32 13.38 -10.46
N ALA A 121 18.76 13.98 -9.43
CA ALA A 121 19.50 14.85 -8.54
C ALA A 121 20.58 14.11 -7.72
N ASP A 122 20.34 12.83 -7.36
CA ASP A 122 21.31 11.95 -6.71
C ASP A 122 21.32 10.54 -7.35
N PRO A 123 22.01 10.39 -8.50
CA PRO A 123 21.97 9.15 -9.28
C PRO A 123 22.65 7.94 -8.63
N LEU A 124 23.54 8.15 -7.67
CA LEU A 124 24.31 7.10 -7.00
C LEU A 124 23.82 6.79 -5.58
N GLY A 125 22.98 7.65 -5.01
CA GLY A 125 22.35 7.48 -3.71
C GLY A 125 20.90 7.06 -3.80
N ASP A 126 20.01 7.84 -3.18
CA ASP A 126 18.58 7.55 -3.05
C ASP A 126 17.82 7.44 -4.39
N GLY A 127 18.31 8.11 -5.45
CA GLY A 127 17.73 8.04 -6.80
C GLY A 127 18.12 6.79 -7.59
N HIS A 128 19.18 6.07 -7.20
CA HIS A 128 19.76 4.99 -8.01
C HIS A 128 18.73 3.92 -8.39
N GLN A 129 17.96 3.43 -7.43
CA GLN A 129 16.99 2.36 -7.65
C GLN A 129 15.86 2.79 -8.60
N THR A 130 15.37 4.02 -8.45
CA THR A 130 14.33 4.60 -9.32
C THR A 130 14.86 4.79 -10.75
N ILE A 131 16.10 5.29 -10.91
CA ILE A 131 16.72 5.49 -12.22
C ILE A 131 16.90 4.15 -12.94
N GLN A 132 17.40 3.12 -12.25
CA GLN A 132 17.59 1.80 -12.86
C GLN A 132 16.23 1.20 -13.28
N SER A 133 15.17 1.40 -12.48
CA SER A 133 13.83 0.95 -12.86
C SER A 133 13.28 1.69 -14.09
N LEU A 134 13.56 3.00 -14.22
CA LEU A 134 13.21 3.77 -15.42
C LEU A 134 13.99 3.31 -16.65
N TYR A 135 15.26 2.96 -16.50
CA TYR A 135 16.06 2.37 -17.58
C TYR A 135 15.53 1.01 -17.99
N ALA A 136 15.12 0.15 -17.05
CA ALA A 136 14.46 -1.12 -17.34
C ALA A 136 13.20 -0.91 -18.20
N ILE A 137 12.30 -0.02 -17.75
CA ILE A 137 11.07 0.29 -18.50
C ILE A 137 11.39 0.86 -19.88
N GLY A 138 12.35 1.78 -19.98
CA GLY A 138 12.75 2.40 -21.24
C GLY A 138 13.38 1.44 -22.24
N SER A 139 14.17 0.48 -21.75
CA SER A 139 14.87 -0.50 -22.59
C SER A 139 13.93 -1.56 -23.18
N GLY A 140 12.79 -1.84 -22.53
CA GLY A 140 11.82 -2.83 -23.01
C GLY A 140 11.08 -2.44 -24.30
N GLY A 141 10.97 -1.15 -24.63
CA GLY A 141 10.27 -0.70 -25.82
C GLY A 141 8.85 -1.25 -25.93
N ALA A 142 8.39 -1.54 -27.16
CA ALA A 142 7.03 -2.01 -27.40
C ALA A 142 6.84 -3.50 -27.04
N THR A 143 7.78 -4.36 -27.40
CA THR A 143 7.64 -5.82 -27.35
C THR A 143 8.55 -6.51 -26.33
N GLY A 144 9.41 -5.75 -25.66
CA GLY A 144 10.37 -6.27 -24.70
C GLY A 144 11.64 -6.82 -25.34
N LEU A 145 12.62 -7.12 -24.47
CA LEU A 145 13.88 -7.76 -24.85
C LEU A 145 13.73 -9.30 -24.99
N GLY A 146 12.66 -9.85 -24.42
CA GLY A 146 12.41 -11.29 -24.33
C GLY A 146 12.39 -11.80 -22.89
N LEU A 147 11.63 -12.86 -22.66
CA LEU A 147 11.53 -13.49 -21.35
C LEU A 147 12.90 -14.02 -20.89
N GLY A 148 13.32 -13.64 -19.72
CA GLY A 148 14.60 -14.02 -19.15
C GLY A 148 15.79 -13.17 -19.57
N GLU A 149 15.64 -12.26 -20.55
CA GLU A 149 16.71 -11.44 -21.10
C GLU A 149 16.89 -10.07 -20.43
N SER A 150 16.19 -9.84 -19.31
CA SER A 150 16.38 -8.60 -18.53
C SER A 150 17.84 -8.46 -18.09
N ARG A 151 18.43 -7.30 -18.38
CA ARG A 151 19.79 -6.93 -17.96
C ARG A 151 19.78 -6.36 -16.54
N GLN A 152 18.72 -5.65 -16.20
CA GLN A 152 18.60 -4.93 -14.93
C GLN A 152 18.42 -5.88 -13.72
N LYS A 153 17.90 -7.10 -13.94
CA LYS A 153 17.78 -8.12 -12.88
C LYS A 153 19.14 -8.64 -12.37
N HIS A 154 20.21 -8.45 -13.14
CA HIS A 154 21.55 -8.90 -12.79
C HIS A 154 22.33 -7.82 -12.03
N LEU A 155 21.93 -7.49 -10.79
CA LEU A 155 22.61 -6.60 -9.84
C LEU A 155 22.52 -5.08 -10.11
N PHE A 156 21.79 -4.62 -11.13
CA PHE A 156 21.62 -3.19 -11.38
C PHE A 156 20.45 -2.60 -10.56
N VAL A 157 19.39 -3.37 -10.34
CA VAL A 157 18.29 -2.98 -9.46
C VAL A 157 18.44 -3.74 -8.14
N PRO A 158 18.59 -3.07 -6.99
CA PRO A 158 18.55 -3.71 -5.67
C PRO A 158 17.18 -4.35 -5.45
N GLU A 159 17.13 -5.60 -4.94
CA GLU A 159 15.91 -6.36 -4.63
C GLU A 159 14.84 -6.31 -5.77
N PRO A 160 15.21 -6.64 -7.03
CA PRO A 160 14.32 -6.44 -8.19
C PRO A 160 13.05 -7.28 -8.12
N GLN A 161 13.09 -8.42 -7.42
CA GLN A 161 11.94 -9.32 -7.24
C GLN A 161 10.91 -8.83 -6.23
N ASN A 162 11.27 -7.92 -5.35
CA ASN A 162 10.37 -7.42 -4.29
C ASN A 162 9.73 -6.10 -4.70
N ASP A 163 10.53 -5.06 -4.92
CA ASP A 163 10.04 -3.70 -5.03
C ASP A 163 9.83 -3.23 -6.48
N PHE A 164 10.57 -3.80 -7.44
CA PHE A 164 10.58 -3.33 -8.82
C PHE A 164 10.30 -4.43 -9.86
N ILE A 165 9.57 -5.47 -9.48
CA ILE A 165 9.21 -6.57 -10.39
C ILE A 165 8.50 -6.07 -11.66
N PHE A 166 7.68 -5.02 -11.56
CA PHE A 166 6.95 -4.47 -12.70
C PHE A 166 7.89 -3.83 -13.73
N SER A 167 9.00 -3.20 -13.30
CA SER A 167 9.99 -2.66 -14.24
C SER A 167 10.71 -3.77 -15.00
N ILE A 168 10.97 -4.92 -14.37
CA ILE A 168 11.52 -6.11 -15.04
C ILE A 168 10.51 -6.68 -16.05
N VAL A 169 9.22 -6.73 -15.69
CA VAL A 169 8.15 -7.13 -16.62
C VAL A 169 8.12 -6.20 -17.83
N CYS A 170 8.25 -4.88 -17.63
CA CYS A 170 8.32 -3.91 -18.72
C CYS A 170 9.56 -4.13 -19.60
N GLU A 171 10.73 -4.47 -19.02
CA GLU A 171 11.96 -4.74 -19.78
C GLU A 171 11.81 -6.01 -20.61
N GLU A 172 11.32 -7.10 -20.04
CA GLU A 172 11.25 -8.40 -20.70
C GLU A 172 10.08 -8.51 -21.69
N LEU A 173 8.89 -7.99 -21.36
CA LEU A 173 7.67 -8.09 -22.18
C LEU A 173 7.27 -6.80 -22.88
N GLY A 174 7.99 -5.71 -22.63
CA GLY A 174 7.73 -4.41 -23.21
C GLY A 174 6.40 -3.78 -22.79
N PHE A 175 6.00 -2.74 -23.52
CA PHE A 175 4.76 -2.02 -23.26
C PHE A 175 3.52 -2.91 -23.38
N VAL A 176 3.50 -3.83 -24.36
CA VAL A 176 2.37 -4.77 -24.54
C VAL A 176 2.21 -5.67 -23.33
N GLY A 177 3.32 -6.24 -22.81
CA GLY A 177 3.29 -7.07 -21.62
C GLY A 177 2.87 -6.27 -20.36
N ALA A 178 3.38 -5.05 -20.21
CA ALA A 178 2.98 -4.15 -19.14
C ALA A 178 1.47 -3.87 -19.16
N CYS A 179 0.92 -3.54 -20.34
CA CYS A 179 -0.53 -3.32 -20.52
C CYS A 179 -1.33 -4.59 -20.20
N ALA A 180 -0.85 -5.78 -20.60
CA ALA A 180 -1.52 -7.04 -20.30
C ALA A 180 -1.58 -7.28 -18.77
N VAL A 181 -0.49 -7.07 -18.04
CA VAL A 181 -0.44 -7.21 -16.58
C VAL A 181 -1.39 -6.23 -15.90
N VAL A 182 -1.34 -4.95 -16.27
CA VAL A 182 -2.27 -3.93 -15.74
C VAL A 182 -3.72 -4.30 -16.07
N GLY A 183 -3.98 -4.75 -17.30
CA GLY A 183 -5.31 -5.20 -17.73
C GLY A 183 -5.84 -6.37 -16.88
N LEU A 184 -4.98 -7.34 -16.53
CA LEU A 184 -5.35 -8.43 -15.64
C LEU A 184 -5.70 -7.95 -14.23
N PHE A 185 -4.97 -6.98 -13.68
CA PHE A 185 -5.31 -6.37 -12.38
C PHE A 185 -6.65 -5.62 -12.44
N VAL A 186 -6.91 -4.86 -13.51
CA VAL A 186 -8.19 -4.18 -13.71
C VAL A 186 -9.33 -5.21 -13.81
N LEU A 187 -9.13 -6.28 -14.54
CA LEU A 187 -10.11 -7.37 -14.66
C LEU A 187 -10.37 -8.04 -13.32
N LEU A 188 -9.32 -8.32 -12.54
CA LEU A 188 -9.43 -8.86 -11.17
C LEU A 188 -10.26 -7.92 -10.28
N LEU A 189 -9.98 -6.61 -10.32
CA LEU A 189 -10.74 -5.61 -9.58
C LEU A 189 -12.22 -5.57 -9.98
N CYS A 190 -12.51 -5.55 -11.29
CA CYS A 190 -13.87 -5.57 -11.80
C CYS A 190 -14.62 -6.84 -11.38
N ARG A 191 -13.95 -7.99 -11.41
CA ARG A 191 -14.53 -9.27 -10.93
C ARG A 191 -14.77 -9.26 -9.43
N GLY A 192 -13.83 -8.72 -8.65
CA GLY A 192 -13.99 -8.54 -7.20
C GLY A 192 -15.21 -7.68 -6.87
N ILE A 193 -15.35 -6.51 -7.51
CA ILE A 193 -16.51 -5.63 -7.34
C ILE A 193 -17.82 -6.34 -7.73
N THR A 194 -17.80 -7.13 -8.83
CA THR A 194 -18.97 -7.87 -9.26
C THR A 194 -19.38 -8.93 -8.23
N ILE A 195 -18.42 -9.67 -7.67
CA ILE A 195 -18.64 -10.66 -6.62
C ILE A 195 -19.19 -9.98 -5.35
N ALA A 196 -18.58 -8.89 -4.92
CA ALA A 196 -19.02 -8.10 -3.77
C ALA A 196 -20.47 -7.60 -3.93
N ALA A 197 -20.83 -7.10 -5.13
CA ALA A 197 -22.19 -6.62 -5.42
C ALA A 197 -23.26 -7.73 -5.41
N HIS A 198 -22.89 -8.99 -5.63
CA HIS A 198 -23.79 -10.15 -5.62
C HIS A 198 -23.65 -11.03 -4.38
N ALA A 199 -22.86 -10.58 -3.40
CA ALA A 199 -22.69 -11.33 -2.16
C ALA A 199 -24.02 -11.44 -1.39
N PRO A 200 -24.34 -12.61 -0.79
CA PRO A 200 -25.61 -12.85 -0.10
C PRO A 200 -25.72 -12.07 1.21
N ASP A 201 -24.60 -11.67 1.77
CA ASP A 201 -24.53 -10.92 3.02
C ASP A 201 -23.51 -9.78 2.96
N ARG A 202 -23.58 -8.87 3.91
CA ARG A 202 -22.70 -7.71 3.99
C ARG A 202 -21.26 -8.07 4.34
N PHE A 203 -21.06 -9.14 5.10
CA PHE A 203 -19.73 -9.60 5.44
C PHE A 203 -18.97 -10.06 4.18
N GLY A 204 -19.62 -10.92 3.36
CA GLY A 204 -19.06 -11.36 2.09
C GLY A 204 -18.88 -10.24 1.07
N ALA A 205 -19.71 -9.18 1.13
CA ALA A 205 -19.55 -8.03 0.24
C ALA A 205 -18.35 -7.14 0.60
N LEU A 206 -17.86 -7.17 1.83
CA LEU A 206 -16.75 -6.37 2.33
C LEU A 206 -15.41 -7.12 2.33
N LEU A 207 -15.44 -8.44 2.18
CA LEU A 207 -14.26 -9.30 2.02
C LEU A 207 -13.74 -9.26 0.59
#